data_16157c7fae4f186ac4ea89da366467ff
#
_entry.id   16157c7fae4f186ac4ea89da366467ff
#
_cell.length_a   1.000
_cell.length_b   1.000
_cell.length_c   1.000
_cell.angle_alpha   90.00
_cell.angle_beta   90.00
_cell.angle_gamma   90.00
#
_symmetry.space_group_name_H-M   'P 1'
#
loop_
_entity.id
_entity.type
_entity.pdbx_description
1 polymer ?
#
loop_
_entity_poly.entity_id
_entity_poly.type
_entity_poly.pdbx_seq_one_letter_code
_entity_poly.pdbx_strand_id
1 'polypeptide(L)' 'PCQADGMDVNQQGQLWLTCYSHGTAYLVDGEGKVRERITTAQKALTNAKFGRGAKRNWLYLTSSDMERVTGYVYRVQL' A
#
# COMPACT_ATOMS: atom_id res chain seq x y z
N PRO A 1 0.98 13.44 7.50
CA PRO A 1 1.13 14.29 6.31
C PRO A 1 0.56 13.71 5.02
N CYS A 2 -0.17 12.60 5.07
CA CYS A 2 -0.84 12.11 3.87
C CYS A 2 -2.27 11.71 4.22
N GLN A 3 -3.11 11.60 3.18
CA GLN A 3 -4.45 11.06 3.36
C GLN A 3 -4.34 9.54 3.30
N ALA A 4 -4.27 8.90 4.46
CA ALA A 4 -4.23 7.45 4.53
C ALA A 4 -5.56 6.87 4.08
N ASP A 5 -5.50 5.85 3.23
CA ASP A 5 -6.68 5.15 2.76
C ASP A 5 -6.62 3.70 3.26
N GLY A 6 -6.66 2.71 2.39
CA GLY A 6 -6.64 1.33 2.85
C GLY A 6 -5.29 0.89 3.41
N MET A 7 -5.30 -0.16 4.23
CA MET A 7 -4.10 -0.68 4.85
C MET A 7 -4.25 -2.17 5.16
N ASP A 8 -3.12 -2.84 5.38
CA ASP A 8 -3.10 -4.23 5.85
C ASP A 8 -1.92 -4.42 6.80
N VAL A 9 -2.02 -5.40 7.67
CA VAL A 9 -1.01 -5.67 8.68
C VAL A 9 -0.19 -6.90 8.28
N ASN A 10 1.13 -6.85 8.50
CA ASN A 10 1.98 -8.01 8.26
C ASN A 10 2.08 -8.90 9.51
N GLN A 11 2.83 -10.00 9.41
CA GLN A 11 2.94 -10.96 10.50
C GLN A 11 3.67 -10.41 11.72
N GLN A 12 4.45 -9.36 11.55
CA GLN A 12 5.16 -8.70 12.65
C GLN A 12 4.35 -7.58 13.30
N GLY A 13 3.10 -7.40 12.89
CA GLY A 13 2.26 -6.34 13.45
C GLY A 13 2.52 -4.96 12.86
N GLN A 14 3.26 -4.87 11.76
CA GLN A 14 3.52 -3.61 11.10
C GLN A 14 2.46 -3.36 10.03
N LEU A 15 2.17 -2.09 9.78
CA LEU A 15 1.12 -1.70 8.84
C LEU A 15 1.70 -1.22 7.53
N TRP A 16 1.21 -1.77 6.41
CA TRP A 16 1.36 -1.13 5.12
C TRP A 16 0.14 -0.25 4.90
N LEU A 17 0.33 1.04 4.85
CA LEU A 17 -0.77 1.96 4.61
C LEU A 17 -0.54 2.75 3.33
N THR A 18 -1.63 2.95 2.60
CA THR A 18 -1.59 3.69 1.34
C THR A 18 -1.87 5.15 1.60
N CYS A 19 -1.14 6.02 0.88
CA CYS A 19 -1.36 7.45 0.94
C CYS A 19 -1.99 7.91 -0.36
N TYR A 20 -3.25 8.26 -0.30
CA TYR A 20 -3.99 8.78 -1.45
C TYR A 20 -3.32 10.08 -1.90
N SER A 21 -3.21 10.27 -3.19
CA SER A 21 -2.59 11.40 -3.86
C SER A 21 -1.05 11.47 -3.80
N HIS A 22 -0.41 10.59 -3.04
CA HIS A 22 1.06 10.53 -2.97
C HIS A 22 1.64 9.41 -3.84
N GLY A 23 0.83 8.42 -4.21
CA GLY A 23 1.32 7.27 -4.97
C GLY A 23 2.28 6.41 -4.17
N THR A 24 2.22 6.45 -2.85
CA THR A 24 3.19 5.78 -1.99
C THR A 24 2.47 4.97 -0.93
N ALA A 25 2.98 3.75 -0.70
CA ALA A 25 2.60 2.94 0.44
C ALA A 25 3.74 2.98 1.46
N TYR A 26 3.42 3.12 2.72
CA TYR A 26 4.40 3.21 3.79
C TYR A 26 4.26 2.02 4.74
N LEU A 27 5.39 1.42 5.10
CA LEU A 27 5.43 0.44 6.18
C LEU A 27 5.70 1.17 7.48
N VAL A 28 4.76 1.07 8.42
CA VAL A 28 4.83 1.78 9.70
C VAL A 28 4.87 0.74 10.81
N ASP A 29 5.84 0.87 11.72
CA ASP A 29 5.99 -0.06 12.82
C ASP A 29 5.06 0.30 14.00
N GLY A 30 5.16 -0.49 15.07
CA GLY A 30 4.31 -0.30 16.25
C GLY A 30 4.56 1.00 17.02
N GLU A 31 5.64 1.69 16.70
CA GLU A 31 5.98 2.98 17.31
C GLU A 31 5.60 4.16 16.41
N GLY A 32 4.99 3.88 15.26
CA GLY A 32 4.60 4.91 14.31
C GLY A 32 5.69 5.37 13.38
N LYS A 33 6.82 4.67 13.34
CA LYS A 33 7.93 5.04 12.46
C LYS A 33 7.78 4.40 11.09
N VAL A 34 8.08 5.19 10.05
CA VAL A 34 8.11 4.70 8.68
C VAL A 34 9.39 3.89 8.48
N ARG A 35 9.24 2.62 8.11
CA ARG A 35 10.35 1.69 7.92
C ARG A 35 10.70 1.49 6.45
N GLU A 36 9.71 1.52 5.58
CA GLU A 36 9.91 1.31 4.15
C GLU A 36 8.86 2.09 3.37
N ARG A 37 9.15 2.31 2.09
CA ARG A 37 8.25 3.00 1.15
C ARG A 37 8.21 2.23 -0.15
N ILE A 38 7.03 2.18 -0.75
CA ILE A 38 6.84 1.69 -2.12
C ILE A 38 6.16 2.81 -2.90
N THR A 39 6.82 3.30 -3.95
CA THR A 39 6.27 4.36 -4.79
C THR A 39 5.77 3.77 -6.09
N THR A 40 4.58 4.16 -6.50
CA THR A 40 3.94 3.69 -7.73
C THR A 40 3.78 4.82 -8.73
N ALA A 41 3.51 4.45 -10.00
CA ALA A 41 3.31 5.45 -11.05
C ALA A 41 2.01 6.25 -10.86
N GLN A 42 0.97 5.60 -10.33
CA GLN A 42 -0.33 6.25 -10.11
C GLN A 42 -0.40 6.84 -8.72
N LYS A 43 -0.91 8.05 -8.60
CA LYS A 43 -0.88 8.77 -7.32
C LYS A 43 -2.01 8.41 -6.36
N ALA A 44 -3.13 7.94 -6.89
CA ALA A 44 -4.30 7.65 -6.04
C ALA A 44 -4.29 6.20 -5.56
N LEU A 45 -3.36 5.86 -4.68
CA LEU A 45 -3.37 4.56 -4.01
C LEU A 45 -4.53 4.48 -3.04
N THR A 46 -5.29 3.40 -3.11
CA THR A 46 -6.53 3.25 -2.35
C THR A 46 -6.50 2.13 -1.34
N ASN A 47 -5.80 1.03 -1.61
CA ASN A 47 -5.77 -0.08 -0.66
C ASN A 47 -4.52 -0.93 -0.83
N ALA A 48 -4.22 -1.69 0.23
CA ALA A 48 -3.12 -2.63 0.26
C ALA A 48 -3.62 -3.92 0.92
N LYS A 49 -3.26 -5.07 0.33
CA LYS A 49 -3.63 -6.38 0.88
C LYS A 49 -2.51 -7.37 0.60
N PHE A 50 -2.20 -8.19 1.59
CA PHE A 50 -1.30 -9.31 1.37
C PHE A 50 -2.02 -10.43 0.65
N GLY A 51 -1.28 -11.16 -0.18
CA GLY A 51 -1.77 -12.40 -0.77
C GLY A 51 -1.90 -13.48 0.29
N ARG A 52 -2.40 -14.62 -0.12
CA ARG A 52 -2.65 -15.76 0.77
C ARG A 52 -1.89 -17.00 0.31
N GLY A 53 -1.64 -17.92 1.22
CA GLY A 53 -0.94 -19.17 0.94
C GLY A 53 0.43 -18.91 0.36
N ALA A 54 0.70 -19.42 -0.84
CA ALA A 54 1.98 -19.24 -1.52
C ALA A 54 2.26 -17.78 -1.88
N LYS A 55 1.26 -16.92 -1.87
CA LYS A 55 1.40 -15.50 -2.20
C LYS A 55 1.43 -14.60 -0.97
N ARG A 56 1.60 -15.13 0.23
CA ARG A 56 1.55 -14.34 1.46
C ARG A 56 2.65 -13.29 1.57
N ASN A 57 3.74 -13.44 0.80
CA ASN A 57 4.81 -12.44 0.76
C ASN A 57 4.64 -11.43 -0.37
N TRP A 58 3.51 -11.47 -1.05
CA TRP A 58 3.18 -10.49 -2.07
C TRP A 58 2.22 -9.47 -1.51
N LEU A 59 2.54 -8.21 -1.72
CA LEU A 59 1.65 -7.10 -1.36
C LEU A 59 0.95 -6.63 -2.63
N TYR A 60 -0.37 -6.61 -2.61
CA TYR A 60 -1.18 -6.13 -3.71
C TYR A 60 -1.68 -4.73 -3.38
N LEU A 61 -1.45 -3.80 -4.29
CA LEU A 61 -1.86 -2.41 -4.13
C LEU A 61 -2.86 -2.07 -5.21
N THR A 62 -3.95 -1.43 -4.83
CA THR A 62 -4.92 -0.91 -5.79
C THR A 62 -4.79 0.59 -5.88
N SER A 63 -5.00 1.13 -7.07
CA SER A 63 -4.97 2.56 -7.29
C SER A 63 -5.90 2.93 -8.43
N SER A 64 -6.09 4.22 -8.60
CA SER A 64 -6.78 4.75 -9.77
C SER A 64 -5.98 5.95 -10.26
N ASP A 65 -6.31 6.44 -11.47
CA ASP A 65 -5.84 7.77 -11.83
C ASP A 65 -6.59 8.79 -10.97
N MET A 66 -6.11 10.02 -10.96
CA MET A 66 -6.69 11.04 -10.08
C MET A 66 -8.11 11.41 -10.47
N GLU A 67 -8.51 11.08 -11.68
CA GLU A 67 -9.87 11.32 -12.17
C GLU A 67 -10.80 10.14 -11.87
N ARG A 68 -10.24 9.04 -11.35
CA ARG A 68 -10.98 7.83 -10.98
C ARG A 68 -11.69 7.15 -12.15
N VAL A 69 -11.12 7.27 -13.35
CA VAL A 69 -11.67 6.64 -14.55
C VAL A 69 -11.08 5.26 -14.76
N THR A 70 -9.79 5.08 -14.49
CA THR A 70 -9.07 3.83 -14.72
C THR A 70 -8.48 3.31 -13.42
N GLY A 71 -8.70 2.02 -13.14
CA GLY A 71 -8.12 1.35 -11.98
C GLY A 71 -6.86 0.59 -12.36
N TYR A 72 -5.96 0.45 -11.38
CA TYR A 72 -4.69 -0.25 -11.54
C TYR A 72 -4.44 -1.17 -10.35
N VAL A 73 -3.76 -2.29 -10.61
CA VAL A 73 -3.31 -3.19 -9.56
C VAL A 73 -1.82 -3.37 -9.69
N TYR A 74 -1.11 -3.15 -8.60
CA TYR A 74 0.32 -3.42 -8.51
C TYR A 74 0.54 -4.58 -7.55
N ARG A 75 1.57 -5.37 -7.80
CA ARG A 75 1.99 -6.37 -6.84
C ARG A 75 3.48 -6.24 -6.60
N VAL A 76 3.87 -6.42 -5.35
CA VAL A 76 5.26 -6.28 -4.91
C VAL A 76 5.60 -7.50 -4.08
N GLN A 77 6.69 -8.16 -4.44
CA GLN A 77 7.20 -9.27 -3.63
C GLN A 77 8.09 -8.70 -2.53
N LEU A 78 7.78 -9.02 -1.31
CA LEU A 78 8.50 -8.52 -0.14
C LEU A 78 9.53 -9.53 0.38
#